data_27b0f7e06b88ad4a0eee7a2a38c0a3c2
#
_entry.id   27b0f7e06b88ad4a0eee7a2a38c0a3c2
#
_cell.length_a   1.000
_cell.length_b   1.000
_cell.length_c   1.000
_cell.angle_alpha   90.00
_cell.angle_beta   90.00
_cell.angle_gamma   90.00
#
_symmetry.space_group_name_H-M   'P 1'
#
loop_
_entity.id
_entity.type
_entity.pdbx_description
1 polymer ?
#
loop_
_entity_poly.entity_id
_entity_poly.type
_entity_poly.pdbx_seq_one_letter_code
_entity_poly.pdbx_strand_id
1 'polypeptide(L)'
;MTEKQKPSMTQLSPPSHESESPAEKIRMRAILIGSGLAVLICLITPFNNAYRQGTPLGGGHFPLAPFYFLVWMMLITALIRWIFKGRKLITGRELLVSWALMVLLSGIAWTGLARTFFINLTAPYHFATVENQWSEVLHPLLPQSWYPQSQEAITNFYNGISGGRSMGWLLSLIHI
;
A
#
# COMPACT_ATOMS: atom_id res chain seq x y z
N MET A 1 70.25 26.23 22.62
CA MET A 1 69.52 26.61 21.37
C MET A 1 68.62 25.47 21.03
N THR A 2 67.40 25.54 21.39
CA THR A 2 66.37 24.53 21.20
C THR A 2 65.35 25.08 20.18
N GLU A 3 65.44 24.57 18.97
CA GLU A 3 64.57 24.90 17.85
C GLU A 3 63.17 24.29 18.09
N LYS A 4 62.14 25.14 18.27
CA LYS A 4 60.76 24.75 18.39
C LYS A 4 60.23 24.39 17.00
N GLN A 5 60.01 23.13 16.75
CA GLN A 5 59.34 22.58 15.58
C GLN A 5 57.85 22.94 15.65
N LYS A 6 57.38 23.76 14.68
CA LYS A 6 56.03 24.23 14.52
C LYS A 6 55.21 23.07 13.89
N PRO A 7 54.05 22.67 14.49
CA PRO A 7 53.23 21.65 13.90
C PRO A 7 52.61 22.14 12.57
N SER A 8 52.85 21.39 11.51
CA SER A 8 52.26 21.55 10.20
C SER A 8 50.74 21.33 10.30
N MET A 9 49.95 22.39 10.08
CA MET A 9 48.53 22.24 9.88
C MET A 9 48.27 21.47 8.58
N THR A 10 47.87 20.23 8.73
CA THR A 10 47.30 19.44 7.62
C THR A 10 46.07 20.18 7.14
N GLN A 11 46.16 20.80 5.96
CA GLN A 11 45.00 21.37 5.28
C GLN A 11 44.05 20.21 4.96
N LEU A 12 42.93 20.16 5.71
CA LEU A 12 41.79 19.37 5.27
C LEU A 12 41.29 19.97 3.95
N SER A 13 41.57 19.25 2.86
CA SER A 13 40.93 19.53 1.58
C SER A 13 39.42 19.46 1.77
N PRO A 14 38.65 20.45 1.28
CA PRO A 14 37.18 20.38 1.35
C PRO A 14 36.71 19.10 0.66
N PRO A 15 35.64 18.46 1.19
CA PRO A 15 35.10 17.26 0.55
C PRO A 15 34.80 17.60 -0.90
N SER A 16 35.39 16.82 -1.81
CA SER A 16 35.12 16.89 -3.25
C SER A 16 33.61 16.80 -3.39
N HIS A 17 33.01 17.84 -3.97
CA HIS A 17 31.61 17.81 -4.39
C HIS A 17 31.41 16.54 -5.23
N GLU A 18 30.80 15.53 -4.63
CA GLU A 18 30.27 14.38 -5.35
C GLU A 18 29.42 14.98 -6.45
N SER A 19 29.87 14.81 -7.69
CA SER A 19 29.14 15.26 -8.86
C SER A 19 27.77 14.57 -8.80
N GLU A 20 26.75 15.31 -8.41
CA GLU A 20 25.35 14.85 -8.49
C GLU A 20 25.13 14.38 -9.92
N SER A 21 25.06 13.05 -10.08
CA SER A 21 24.72 12.46 -11.37
C SER A 21 23.35 13.04 -11.78
N PRO A 22 23.21 13.52 -13.01
CA PRO A 22 21.99 14.20 -13.46
C PRO A 22 20.79 13.28 -13.12
N ALA A 23 19.82 13.83 -12.38
CA ALA A 23 18.64 13.13 -11.94
C ALA A 23 17.93 12.55 -13.18
N GLU A 24 18.10 11.25 -13.39
CA GLU A 24 17.48 10.54 -14.51
C GLU A 24 15.96 10.63 -14.33
N LYS A 25 15.28 11.27 -15.30
CA LYS A 25 13.85 11.53 -15.24
C LYS A 25 13.08 10.22 -15.19
N ILE A 26 12.26 10.05 -14.15
CA ILE A 26 11.34 8.92 -14.03
C ILE A 26 10.34 9.00 -15.18
N ARG A 27 10.28 7.96 -15.99
CA ARG A 27 9.35 7.92 -17.12
C ARG A 27 7.95 7.58 -16.63
N MET A 28 6.94 8.24 -17.19
CA MET A 28 5.51 7.98 -16.89
C MET A 28 5.13 6.51 -16.98
N ARG A 29 5.79 5.74 -17.83
CA ARG A 29 5.56 4.28 -17.93
C ARG A 29 5.79 3.53 -16.61
N ALA A 30 6.75 3.94 -15.77
CA ALA A 30 7.00 3.30 -14.49
C ALA A 30 5.82 3.52 -13.53
N ILE A 31 5.26 4.72 -13.54
CA ILE A 31 4.07 5.06 -12.75
C ILE A 31 2.86 4.25 -13.24
N LEU A 32 2.64 4.17 -14.55
CA LEU A 32 1.54 3.40 -15.14
C LEU A 32 1.64 1.91 -14.83
N ILE A 33 2.84 1.32 -14.97
CA ILE A 33 3.06 -0.10 -14.65
C ILE A 33 2.85 -0.34 -13.15
N GLY A 34 3.46 0.49 -12.29
CA GLY A 34 3.34 0.37 -10.84
C GLY A 34 1.89 0.51 -10.37
N SER A 35 1.18 1.52 -10.86
CA SER A 35 -0.25 1.73 -10.54
C SER A 35 -1.13 0.60 -11.07
N GLY A 36 -0.90 0.13 -12.29
CA GLY A 36 -1.66 -0.97 -12.88
C GLY A 36 -1.50 -2.27 -12.08
N LEU A 37 -0.27 -2.62 -11.70
CA LEU A 37 0.01 -3.78 -10.86
C LEU A 37 -0.57 -3.61 -9.44
N ALA A 38 -0.53 -2.40 -8.89
CA ALA A 38 -1.12 -2.11 -7.59
C ALA A 38 -2.64 -2.28 -7.62
N VAL A 39 -3.32 -1.79 -8.64
CA VAL A 39 -4.76 -2.01 -8.84
C VAL A 39 -5.07 -3.50 -8.96
N LEU A 40 -4.26 -4.24 -9.71
CA LEU A 40 -4.40 -5.70 -9.83
C LEU A 40 -4.29 -6.40 -8.47
N ILE A 41 -3.31 -6.02 -7.64
CA ILE A 41 -3.17 -6.53 -6.26
C ILE A 41 -4.42 -6.21 -5.45
N CYS A 42 -4.91 -4.96 -5.53
CA CYS A 42 -6.11 -4.53 -4.82
C CYS A 42 -7.36 -5.32 -5.23
N LEU A 43 -7.48 -5.71 -6.49
CA LEU A 43 -8.60 -6.53 -6.98
C LEU A 43 -8.49 -8.00 -6.57
N ILE A 44 -7.28 -8.56 -6.57
CA ILE A 44 -7.05 -9.97 -6.25
C ILE A 44 -7.09 -10.21 -4.73
N THR A 45 -6.66 -9.23 -3.92
CA THR A 45 -6.55 -9.38 -2.46
C THR A 45 -7.88 -9.78 -1.80
N PRO A 46 -9.02 -9.10 -2.04
CA PRO A 46 -10.30 -9.48 -1.47
C PRO A 46 -10.75 -10.89 -1.90
N PHE A 47 -10.58 -11.21 -3.19
CA PHE A 47 -10.90 -12.55 -3.69
C PHE A 47 -10.08 -13.64 -3.00
N ASN A 48 -8.78 -13.42 -2.87
CA ASN A 48 -7.90 -14.36 -2.16
C ASN A 48 -8.32 -14.56 -0.70
N ASN A 49 -8.68 -13.47 -0.02
CA ASN A 49 -9.00 -13.52 1.40
C ASN A 49 -10.40 -14.08 1.67
N ALA A 50 -11.40 -13.69 0.89
CA ALA A 50 -12.80 -14.10 1.10
C ALA A 50 -13.08 -15.52 0.60
N TYR A 51 -12.61 -15.86 -0.60
CA TYR A 51 -12.93 -17.15 -1.22
C TYR A 51 -11.86 -18.21 -1.00
N ARG A 52 -10.60 -17.84 -1.05
CA ARG A 52 -9.51 -18.82 -0.92
C ARG A 52 -9.03 -18.98 0.50
N GLN A 53 -9.35 -18.03 1.39
CA GLN A 53 -8.83 -17.95 2.77
C GLN A 53 -7.31 -18.14 2.83
N GLY A 54 -6.64 -17.65 1.79
CA GLY A 54 -5.20 -17.77 1.61
C GLY A 54 -4.44 -16.76 2.45
N THR A 55 -3.11 -16.84 2.37
CA THR A 55 -2.22 -15.87 3.00
C THR A 55 -2.51 -14.45 2.49
N PRO A 56 -2.58 -13.43 3.37
CA PRO A 56 -2.79 -12.06 2.97
C PRO A 56 -1.75 -11.58 1.95
N LEU A 57 -2.20 -11.15 0.77
CA LEU A 57 -1.31 -10.76 -0.33
C LEU A 57 -0.73 -9.36 -0.16
N GLY A 58 -1.54 -8.43 0.33
CA GLY A 58 -1.17 -7.01 0.44
C GLY A 58 -0.97 -6.50 1.86
N GLY A 59 -1.15 -7.33 2.87
CA GLY A 59 -1.14 -6.95 4.27
C GLY A 59 -0.29 -7.83 5.16
N GLY A 60 -0.23 -7.49 6.44
CA GLY A 60 0.62 -8.14 7.41
C GLY A 60 1.97 -7.45 7.57
N HIS A 61 2.92 -8.13 8.21
CA HIS A 61 4.25 -7.57 8.47
C HIS A 61 5.12 -7.42 7.22
N PHE A 62 4.78 -8.15 6.15
CA PHE A 62 5.53 -8.13 4.91
C PHE A 62 4.58 -8.09 3.70
N PRO A 63 4.78 -7.15 2.75
CA PRO A 63 3.96 -7.02 1.56
C PRO A 63 4.33 -8.10 0.52
N LEU A 64 3.76 -9.29 0.67
CA LEU A 64 4.15 -10.48 -0.09
C LEU A 64 3.93 -10.31 -1.60
N ALA A 65 2.76 -9.81 -2.01
CA ALA A 65 2.44 -9.64 -3.43
C ALA A 65 3.31 -8.58 -4.11
N PRO A 66 3.50 -7.37 -3.55
CA PRO A 66 4.43 -6.39 -4.10
C PRO A 66 5.85 -6.93 -4.25
N PHE A 67 6.33 -7.72 -3.28
CA PHE A 67 7.66 -8.35 -3.36
C PHE A 67 7.72 -9.40 -4.47
N TYR A 68 6.71 -10.25 -4.60
CA TYR A 68 6.61 -11.25 -5.66
C TYR A 68 6.63 -10.61 -7.04
N PHE A 69 5.82 -9.56 -7.25
CA PHE A 69 5.82 -8.82 -8.51
C PHE A 69 7.15 -8.12 -8.78
N LEU A 70 7.83 -7.59 -7.77
CA LEU A 70 9.17 -7.03 -7.91
C LEU A 70 10.15 -8.06 -8.46
N VAL A 71 10.20 -9.26 -7.86
CA VAL A 71 11.07 -10.35 -8.30
C VAL A 71 10.78 -10.73 -9.75
N TRP A 72 9.50 -10.90 -10.12
CA TRP A 72 9.11 -11.19 -11.49
C TRP A 72 9.49 -10.08 -12.47
N MET A 73 9.30 -8.82 -12.13
CA MET A 73 9.72 -7.69 -12.95
C MET A 73 11.24 -7.67 -13.15
N MET A 74 12.02 -7.99 -12.11
CA MET A 74 13.47 -8.11 -12.23
C MET A 74 13.87 -9.25 -13.16
N LEU A 75 13.28 -10.44 -13.01
CA LEU A 75 13.54 -11.60 -13.84
C LEU A 75 13.17 -11.36 -15.31
N ILE A 76 11.98 -10.80 -15.56
CA ILE A 76 11.53 -10.45 -16.93
C ILE A 76 12.48 -9.42 -17.55
N THR A 77 12.87 -8.39 -16.81
CA THR A 77 13.80 -7.36 -17.30
C THR A 77 15.18 -7.96 -17.60
N ALA A 78 15.68 -8.87 -16.76
CA ALA A 78 16.94 -9.58 -16.97
C ALA A 78 16.87 -10.49 -18.20
N LEU A 79 15.77 -11.25 -18.35
CA LEU A 79 15.55 -12.13 -19.50
C LEU A 79 15.47 -11.36 -20.83
N ILE A 80 14.72 -10.26 -20.87
CA ILE A 80 14.62 -9.41 -22.04
C ILE A 80 15.99 -8.81 -22.41
N ARG A 81 16.76 -8.38 -21.40
CA ARG A 81 18.10 -7.86 -21.61
C ARG A 81 19.04 -8.94 -22.19
N TRP A 82 18.89 -10.18 -21.76
CA TRP A 82 19.68 -11.30 -22.28
C TRP A 82 19.30 -11.65 -23.71
N ILE A 83 17.99 -11.76 -24.05
CA ILE A 83 17.49 -12.10 -25.39
C ILE A 83 17.79 -10.99 -26.40
N PHE A 84 17.51 -9.74 -26.05
CA PHE A 84 17.61 -8.58 -26.95
C PHE A 84 18.94 -7.81 -26.82
N LYS A 85 20.03 -8.48 -26.46
CA LYS A 85 21.40 -7.96 -26.43
C LYS A 85 21.53 -6.52 -25.84
N GLY A 86 21.04 -6.34 -24.60
CA GLY A 86 21.32 -5.12 -23.85
C GLY A 86 20.24 -4.03 -23.87
N ARG A 87 19.08 -4.23 -24.49
CA ARG A 87 17.95 -3.29 -24.40
C ARG A 87 17.44 -3.24 -22.97
N LYS A 88 17.55 -2.06 -22.33
CA LYS A 88 16.98 -1.81 -21.01
C LYS A 88 15.51 -1.46 -21.17
N LEU A 89 14.60 -2.36 -20.78
CA LEU A 89 13.16 -2.09 -20.82
C LEU A 89 12.77 -1.14 -19.67
N ILE A 90 13.25 -1.45 -18.47
CA ILE A 90 12.98 -0.71 -17.24
C ILE A 90 14.30 -0.45 -16.54
N THR A 91 14.50 0.75 -16.03
CA THR A 91 15.67 1.10 -15.22
C THR A 91 15.45 0.68 -13.77
N GLY A 92 16.56 0.54 -13.01
CA GLY A 92 16.44 0.18 -11.59
C GLY A 92 15.61 1.17 -10.78
N ARG A 93 15.70 2.47 -11.09
CA ARG A 93 14.89 3.52 -10.47
C ARG A 93 13.41 3.39 -10.80
N GLU A 94 13.08 3.10 -12.06
CA GLU A 94 11.70 2.86 -12.49
C GLU A 94 11.09 1.63 -11.79
N LEU A 95 11.88 0.57 -11.62
CA LEU A 95 11.49 -0.63 -10.91
C LEU A 95 11.18 -0.34 -9.42
N LEU A 96 12.04 0.45 -8.78
CA LEU A 96 11.88 0.84 -7.38
C LEU A 96 10.64 1.72 -7.17
N VAL A 97 10.37 2.67 -8.08
CA VAL A 97 9.15 3.49 -8.04
C VAL A 97 7.90 2.63 -8.22
N SER A 98 7.91 1.69 -9.18
CA SER A 98 6.79 0.78 -9.39
C SER A 98 6.54 -0.10 -8.15
N TRP A 99 7.60 -0.59 -7.51
CA TRP A 99 7.50 -1.35 -6.28
C TRP A 99 6.95 -0.51 -5.12
N ALA A 100 7.44 0.71 -4.91
CA ALA A 100 6.96 1.61 -3.88
C ALA A 100 5.45 1.90 -4.03
N LEU A 101 4.98 2.14 -5.26
CA LEU A 101 3.56 2.31 -5.55
C LEU A 101 2.75 1.05 -5.21
N MET A 102 3.24 -0.14 -5.57
CA MET A 102 2.58 -1.39 -5.21
C MET A 102 2.48 -1.57 -3.69
N VAL A 103 3.54 -1.29 -2.94
CA VAL A 103 3.55 -1.40 -1.47
C VAL A 103 2.54 -0.44 -0.84
N LEU A 104 2.55 0.83 -1.25
CA LEU A 104 1.65 1.85 -0.71
C LEU A 104 0.17 1.51 -0.98
N LEU A 105 -0.16 1.15 -2.22
CA LEU A 105 -1.55 0.91 -2.61
C LEU A 105 -2.07 -0.44 -2.10
N SER A 106 -1.22 -1.47 -1.99
CA SER A 106 -1.64 -2.76 -1.43
C SER A 106 -1.99 -2.67 0.05
N GLY A 107 -1.30 -1.80 0.81
CA GLY A 107 -1.62 -1.52 2.20
C GLY A 107 -3.01 -0.89 2.38
N ILE A 108 -3.43 -0.04 1.45
CA ILE A 108 -4.76 0.57 1.46
C ILE A 108 -5.86 -0.48 1.33
N ALA A 109 -5.70 -1.45 0.43
CA ALA A 109 -6.71 -2.47 0.15
C ALA A 109 -6.90 -3.48 1.28
N TRP A 110 -5.90 -3.70 2.13
CA TRP A 110 -5.97 -4.74 3.16
C TRP A 110 -6.12 -4.18 4.58
N THR A 111 -5.12 -3.49 5.09
CA THR A 111 -5.08 -3.08 6.51
C THR A 111 -5.50 -1.64 6.74
N GLY A 112 -5.42 -0.81 5.70
CA GLY A 112 -5.67 0.63 5.81
C GLY A 112 -7.14 0.99 5.70
N LEU A 113 -7.51 1.52 4.53
CA LEU A 113 -8.81 2.16 4.33
C LEU A 113 -9.97 1.15 4.38
N ALA A 114 -9.89 0.05 3.61
CA ALA A 114 -11.04 -0.82 3.44
C ALA A 114 -11.42 -1.54 4.74
N ARG A 115 -10.47 -2.18 5.40
CA ARG A 115 -10.77 -2.96 6.59
C ARG A 115 -10.87 -2.10 7.85
N THR A 116 -9.89 -1.26 8.11
CA THR A 116 -9.84 -0.53 9.39
C THR A 116 -10.79 0.65 9.40
N PHE A 117 -10.81 1.45 8.33
CA PHE A 117 -11.63 2.66 8.28
C PHE A 117 -13.11 2.34 8.32
N PHE A 118 -13.62 1.45 7.45
CA PHE A 118 -15.04 1.14 7.41
C PHE A 118 -15.53 0.40 8.66
N ILE A 119 -14.71 -0.47 9.25
CA ILE A 119 -15.05 -1.09 10.52
C ILE A 119 -15.14 -0.05 11.63
N ASN A 120 -14.18 0.84 11.76
CA ASN A 120 -14.22 1.89 12.78
C ASN A 120 -15.39 2.86 12.59
N LEU A 121 -15.81 3.08 11.34
CA LEU A 121 -16.95 3.93 11.02
C LEU A 121 -18.29 3.30 11.43
N THR A 122 -18.40 1.99 11.34
CA THR A 122 -19.65 1.26 11.61
C THR A 122 -19.72 0.63 12.99
N ALA A 123 -18.57 0.33 13.60
CA ALA A 123 -18.48 -0.35 14.90
C ALA A 123 -19.24 0.35 16.05
N PRO A 124 -19.19 1.69 16.19
CA PRO A 124 -19.92 2.36 17.26
C PRO A 124 -21.42 2.10 17.23
N TYR A 125 -21.99 1.91 16.04
CA TYR A 125 -23.42 1.66 15.86
C TYR A 125 -23.78 0.18 15.89
N HIS A 126 -22.90 -0.68 15.37
CA HIS A 126 -23.15 -2.12 15.34
C HIS A 126 -22.99 -2.78 16.73
N PHE A 127 -21.96 -2.37 17.47
CA PHE A 127 -21.63 -2.95 18.79
C PHE A 127 -22.21 -2.17 19.98
N ALA A 128 -23.11 -1.22 19.74
CA ALA A 128 -23.81 -0.53 20.80
C ALA A 128 -24.75 -1.51 21.53
N THR A 129 -24.53 -1.69 22.83
CA THR A 129 -25.36 -2.52 23.72
C THR A 129 -25.81 -1.70 24.91
N VAL A 130 -26.80 -2.20 25.63
CA VAL A 130 -27.28 -1.57 26.89
C VAL A 130 -26.17 -1.54 27.94
N GLU A 131 -25.28 -2.53 27.92
CA GLU A 131 -24.20 -2.64 28.89
C GLU A 131 -23.08 -1.60 28.66
N ASN A 132 -22.72 -1.35 27.40
CA ASN A 132 -21.66 -0.41 27.08
C ASN A 132 -22.15 1.05 26.91
N GLN A 133 -23.47 1.25 26.86
CA GLN A 133 -24.12 2.56 26.77
C GLN A 133 -23.61 3.47 25.62
N TRP A 134 -23.07 2.86 24.55
CA TRP A 134 -22.52 3.64 23.42
C TRP A 134 -23.55 4.49 22.71
N SER A 135 -24.82 4.07 22.70
CA SER A 135 -25.91 4.85 22.15
C SER A 135 -26.15 6.16 22.89
N GLU A 136 -25.91 6.21 24.20
CA GLU A 136 -26.16 7.37 25.05
C GLU A 136 -24.91 8.25 25.21
N VAL A 137 -23.76 7.62 25.33
CA VAL A 137 -22.50 8.31 25.66
C VAL A 137 -21.70 8.67 24.40
N LEU A 138 -21.60 7.73 23.43
CA LEU A 138 -20.72 7.86 22.29
C LEU A 138 -21.42 8.48 21.07
N HIS A 139 -22.62 8.03 20.72
CA HIS A 139 -23.31 8.50 19.51
C HIS A 139 -23.53 10.03 19.48
N PRO A 140 -23.88 10.71 20.58
CA PRO A 140 -24.02 12.18 20.57
C PRO A 140 -22.73 12.95 20.28
N LEU A 141 -21.58 12.30 20.53
CA LEU A 141 -20.24 12.90 20.31
C LEU A 141 -19.74 12.68 18.87
N LEU A 142 -20.36 11.77 18.12
CA LEU A 142 -19.94 11.46 16.76
C LEU A 142 -20.57 12.42 15.75
N PRO A 143 -19.81 13.01 14.83
CA PRO A 143 -20.34 13.88 13.80
C PRO A 143 -21.22 13.08 12.83
N GLN A 144 -22.52 13.34 12.83
CA GLN A 144 -23.52 12.60 12.04
C GLN A 144 -23.23 12.60 10.53
N SER A 145 -22.53 13.62 10.02
CA SER A 145 -22.19 13.72 8.59
C SER A 145 -21.14 12.69 8.14
N TRP A 146 -20.39 12.10 9.05
CA TRP A 146 -19.30 11.14 8.73
C TRP A 146 -19.72 9.69 8.94
N TYR A 147 -20.77 9.46 9.73
CA TYR A 147 -21.21 8.13 10.11
C TYR A 147 -22.46 7.70 9.35
N PRO A 148 -22.58 6.43 8.96
CA PRO A 148 -23.76 5.92 8.29
C PRO A 148 -24.97 5.97 9.23
N GLN A 149 -26.08 6.57 8.77
CA GLN A 149 -27.31 6.71 9.56
C GLN A 149 -28.27 5.52 9.35
N SER A 150 -28.06 4.69 8.34
CA SER A 150 -28.92 3.55 8.04
C SER A 150 -28.50 2.33 8.83
N GLN A 151 -29.34 1.93 9.78
CA GLN A 151 -29.14 0.69 10.55
C GLN A 151 -29.16 -0.55 9.67
N GLU A 152 -29.93 -0.55 8.59
CA GLU A 152 -29.95 -1.64 7.62
C GLU A 152 -28.60 -1.77 6.90
N ALA A 153 -28.00 -0.65 6.49
CA ALA A 153 -26.70 -0.65 5.85
C ALA A 153 -25.60 -1.19 6.80
N ILE A 154 -25.64 -0.80 8.07
CA ILE A 154 -24.71 -1.26 9.09
C ILE A 154 -24.87 -2.78 9.32
N THR A 155 -26.13 -3.24 9.49
CA THR A 155 -26.42 -4.66 9.69
C THR A 155 -25.99 -5.50 8.48
N ASN A 156 -26.28 -5.03 7.27
CA ASN A 156 -25.89 -5.70 6.04
C ASN A 156 -24.35 -5.72 5.83
N PHE A 157 -23.65 -4.72 6.34
CA PHE A 157 -22.18 -4.67 6.30
C PHE A 157 -21.55 -5.82 7.12
N TYR A 158 -22.11 -6.17 8.28
CA TYR A 158 -21.57 -7.24 9.13
C TYR A 158 -22.15 -8.62 8.82
N ASN A 159 -23.45 -8.70 8.50
CA ASN A 159 -24.15 -9.98 8.35
C ASN A 159 -24.30 -10.42 6.90
N GLY A 160 -23.93 -9.58 5.94
CA GLY A 160 -24.17 -9.83 4.53
C GLY A 160 -25.61 -9.49 4.13
N ILE A 161 -25.83 -9.32 2.84
CA ILE A 161 -27.16 -9.01 2.30
C ILE A 161 -28.00 -10.29 2.25
N SER A 162 -29.00 -10.36 3.10
CA SER A 162 -30.02 -11.42 3.07
C SER A 162 -30.87 -11.27 1.82
N GLY A 163 -30.89 -12.26 0.91
CA GLY A 163 -31.86 -12.28 -0.18
C GLY A 163 -31.34 -12.48 -1.60
N GLY A 164 -30.19 -13.14 -1.78
CA GLY A 164 -29.77 -13.63 -3.10
C GLY A 164 -29.55 -12.57 -4.19
N ARG A 165 -29.50 -11.29 -3.85
CA ARG A 165 -28.98 -10.26 -4.74
C ARG A 165 -27.49 -10.51 -4.84
N SER A 166 -27.08 -11.09 -5.97
CA SER A 166 -25.67 -11.11 -6.33
C SER A 166 -25.20 -9.66 -6.37
N MET A 167 -24.58 -9.19 -5.31
CA MET A 167 -23.75 -7.99 -5.42
C MET A 167 -22.80 -8.25 -6.55
N GLY A 168 -22.79 -7.37 -7.54
CA GLY A 168 -21.75 -7.42 -8.55
C GLY A 168 -20.42 -7.55 -7.83
N TRP A 169 -19.52 -8.37 -8.33
CA TRP A 169 -18.20 -8.65 -7.77
C TRP A 169 -17.46 -7.40 -7.25
N LEU A 170 -17.78 -6.22 -7.81
CA LEU A 170 -17.23 -4.92 -7.43
C LEU A 170 -17.70 -4.47 -6.03
N LEU A 171 -18.92 -4.81 -5.63
CA LEU A 171 -19.46 -4.51 -4.30
C LEU A 171 -19.07 -5.57 -3.27
N SER A 172 -18.78 -6.79 -3.72
CA SER A 172 -18.16 -7.83 -2.89
C SER A 172 -16.75 -7.43 -2.42
N LEU A 173 -16.07 -6.52 -3.12
CA LEU A 173 -14.78 -5.97 -2.71
C LEU A 173 -14.86 -5.06 -1.48
N ILE A 174 -16.03 -4.49 -1.21
CA ILE A 174 -16.29 -3.61 -0.05
C ILE A 174 -16.80 -4.43 1.13
N HIS A 175 -17.21 -5.68 0.89
CA HIS A 175 -17.91 -6.55 1.83
C HIS A 175 -16.98 -7.57 2.51
N ILE A 176 -15.83 -7.11 2.99
CA ILE A 176 -14.90 -7.94 3.78
C ILE A 176 -15.04 -7.62 5.25
#